data_18b9ebd3bc35a1c3a1d3d074acc149ad
#
_entry.id   18b9ebd3bc35a1c3a1d3d074acc149ad
#
_cell.length_a   1.000
_cell.length_b   1.000
_cell.length_c   1.000
_cell.angle_alpha   90.00
_cell.angle_beta   90.00
_cell.angle_gamma   90.00
#
_symmetry.space_group_name_H-M   'P 1'
#
loop_
_entity.id
_entity.type
_entity.pdbx_description
1 polymer ?
#
loop_
_entity_poly.entity_id
_entity_poly.type
_entity_poly.pdbx_seq_one_letter_code
_entity_poly.pdbx_strand_id
1 'polypeptide(L)'
;PLDITVTVGDVVYRFDKRKSAFISVKLGGRELLDRPLQYNFFRAPTDNDVMKYNWYKVHLNDFDVKSYGCELSASENRAEISVTQSFGWSIQQPFCRLKAVYVIDGSGLDIKCEAEFSNKIDMLPRFGIRLFMPKDFSRAEYFGYGPTESYIDKRQACYMGRFAADIGDMHEDYIRPQENSSHYGCRYLTVCGGDTKVKFTADKEFSFNASQFSQEELAAKAHNYELERCESNVICVDYACLLYTSPSP
;
A
#
# COMPACT_ATOMS: atom_id res chain seq x y z
N PRO A 1 13.00 -22.86 11.20
CA PRO A 1 11.62 -22.50 10.83
C PRO A 1 11.62 -21.54 9.67
N LEU A 2 10.65 -21.69 8.77
CA LEU A 2 10.49 -20.79 7.59
C LEU A 2 9.80 -19.49 7.99
N ASP A 3 9.07 -19.49 9.08
CA ASP A 3 8.32 -18.36 9.61
C ASP A 3 8.96 -17.84 10.90
N ILE A 4 8.84 -16.52 11.09
CA ILE A 4 9.08 -15.83 12.35
C ILE A 4 7.70 -15.48 12.92
N THR A 5 7.48 -15.82 14.19
CA THR A 5 6.29 -15.39 14.93
C THR A 5 6.73 -14.48 16.07
N VAL A 6 6.13 -13.29 16.14
CA VAL A 6 6.35 -12.31 17.21
C VAL A 6 5.02 -12.02 17.86
N THR A 7 4.97 -12.10 19.19
CA THR A 7 3.76 -11.80 19.98
C THR A 7 4.06 -10.63 20.90
N VAL A 8 3.23 -9.59 20.84
CA VAL A 8 3.31 -8.41 21.71
C VAL A 8 1.90 -8.10 22.23
N GLY A 9 1.68 -8.32 23.51
CA GLY A 9 0.33 -8.25 24.09
C GLY A 9 -0.63 -9.18 23.37
N ASP A 10 -1.74 -8.64 22.87
CA ASP A 10 -2.76 -9.37 22.12
C ASP A 10 -2.50 -9.44 20.61
N VAL A 11 -1.37 -8.89 20.15
CA VAL A 11 -1.03 -8.87 18.72
C VAL A 11 -0.04 -9.97 18.38
N VAL A 12 -0.35 -10.76 17.36
CA VAL A 12 0.51 -11.82 16.83
C VAL A 12 0.86 -11.51 15.39
N TYR A 13 2.14 -11.36 15.13
CA TYR A 13 2.71 -11.13 13.78
C TYR A 13 3.34 -12.43 13.29
N ARG A 14 3.03 -12.83 12.05
CA ARG A 14 3.69 -13.94 11.35
C ARG A 14 4.35 -13.43 10.08
N PHE A 15 5.66 -13.65 10.00
CA PHE A 15 6.50 -13.23 8.88
C PHE A 15 7.09 -14.44 8.16
N ASP A 16 6.83 -14.57 6.86
CA ASP A 16 7.42 -15.62 6.01
C ASP A 16 8.78 -15.15 5.47
N LYS A 17 9.85 -15.86 5.84
CA LYS A 17 11.24 -15.53 5.45
C LYS A 17 11.49 -15.66 3.94
N ARG A 18 10.77 -16.56 3.25
CA ARG A 18 10.94 -16.76 1.81
C ARG A 18 10.24 -15.67 1.00
N LYS A 19 9.05 -15.27 1.45
CA LYS A 19 8.31 -14.16 0.84
C LYS A 19 8.83 -12.81 1.31
N SER A 20 9.59 -12.78 2.42
CA SER A 20 10.01 -11.56 3.13
C SER A 20 8.85 -10.61 3.39
N ALA A 21 7.73 -11.16 3.85
CA ALA A 21 6.49 -10.43 4.05
C ALA A 21 5.71 -10.93 5.27
N PHE A 22 4.96 -10.06 5.92
CA PHE A 22 3.96 -10.45 6.90
C PHE A 22 2.83 -11.17 6.17
N ILE A 23 2.57 -12.41 6.57
CA ILE A 23 1.52 -13.27 6.02
C ILE A 23 0.25 -13.29 6.88
N SER A 24 0.36 -12.83 8.12
CA SER A 24 -0.75 -12.73 9.07
C SER A 24 -0.38 -11.71 10.16
N VAL A 25 -1.33 -10.88 10.51
CA VAL A 25 -1.29 -10.01 11.70
C VAL A 25 -2.62 -10.17 12.41
N LYS A 26 -2.61 -10.66 13.67
CA LYS A 26 -3.82 -10.87 14.45
C LYS A 26 -3.84 -9.99 15.69
N LEU A 27 -4.99 -9.39 15.96
CA LEU A 27 -5.28 -8.67 17.20
C LEU A 27 -6.40 -9.39 17.96
N GLY A 28 -6.12 -9.90 19.16
CA GLY A 28 -7.09 -10.66 19.94
C GLY A 28 -7.64 -11.88 19.20
N GLY A 29 -6.82 -12.51 18.36
CA GLY A 29 -7.21 -13.65 17.51
C GLY A 29 -7.88 -13.29 16.18
N ARG A 30 -8.31 -12.03 15.98
CA ARG A 30 -8.90 -11.55 14.73
C ARG A 30 -7.82 -11.24 13.70
N GLU A 31 -7.95 -11.79 12.48
CA GLU A 31 -7.03 -11.52 11.37
C GLU A 31 -7.24 -10.10 10.80
N LEU A 32 -6.14 -9.42 10.54
CA LEU A 32 -6.12 -8.08 9.94
C LEU A 32 -5.71 -8.10 8.46
N LEU A 33 -5.18 -9.23 7.96
CA LEU A 33 -4.66 -9.39 6.60
C LEU A 33 -5.23 -10.64 5.93
N ASP A 34 -6.01 -10.47 4.87
CA ASP A 34 -6.46 -11.60 4.03
C ASP A 34 -5.37 -12.11 3.09
N ARG A 35 -4.39 -11.26 2.77
CA ARG A 35 -3.23 -11.57 1.91
C ARG A 35 -1.96 -11.03 2.54
N PRO A 36 -0.77 -11.55 2.18
CA PRO A 36 0.49 -10.99 2.64
C PRO A 36 0.60 -9.49 2.36
N LEU A 37 1.19 -8.74 3.31
CA LEU A 37 1.54 -7.34 3.10
C LEU A 37 2.47 -7.21 1.90
N GLN A 38 2.22 -6.25 1.02
CA GLN A 38 2.95 -6.03 -0.22
C GLN A 38 3.55 -4.63 -0.29
N TYR A 39 4.71 -4.50 -0.93
CA TYR A 39 5.13 -3.20 -1.46
C TYR A 39 4.36 -2.91 -2.74
N ASN A 40 3.99 -1.64 -2.92
CA ASN A 40 3.20 -1.20 -4.07
C ASN A 40 3.94 -0.12 -4.85
N PHE A 41 4.10 -0.36 -6.15
CA PHE A 41 4.78 0.53 -7.09
C PHE A 41 3.86 0.97 -8.24
N PHE A 42 2.64 0.41 -8.28
CA PHE A 42 1.73 0.56 -9.40
C PHE A 42 0.40 1.20 -8.97
N ARG A 43 -0.14 2.02 -9.83
CA ARG A 43 -1.53 2.47 -9.83
C ARG A 43 -2.18 2.28 -11.19
N ALA A 44 -3.50 2.23 -11.24
CA ALA A 44 -4.20 2.19 -12.51
C ALA A 44 -3.90 3.46 -13.33
N PRO A 45 -3.47 3.33 -14.59
CA PRO A 45 -3.18 4.49 -15.42
C PRO A 45 -4.42 5.34 -15.66
N THR A 46 -4.23 6.66 -15.68
CA THR A 46 -5.21 7.61 -16.17
C THR A 46 -5.05 7.82 -17.68
N ASP A 47 -6.01 8.49 -18.33
CA ASP A 47 -5.91 8.81 -19.76
C ASP A 47 -4.75 9.76 -20.06
N ASN A 48 -4.32 10.56 -19.09
CA ASN A 48 -3.22 11.52 -19.21
C ASN A 48 -1.83 10.90 -18.98
N ASP A 49 -1.75 9.62 -18.61
CA ASP A 49 -0.47 8.94 -18.36
C ASP A 49 0.21 8.57 -19.68
N VAL A 50 1.03 9.46 -20.20
CA VAL A 50 1.84 9.21 -21.40
C VAL A 50 2.88 8.10 -21.14
N MET A 51 3.40 8.04 -19.92
CA MET A 51 4.48 7.11 -19.52
C MET A 51 4.00 5.70 -19.13
N LYS A 52 2.69 5.41 -19.15
CA LYS A 52 2.13 4.12 -18.74
C LYS A 52 2.75 2.90 -19.43
N TYR A 53 3.17 3.04 -20.67
CA TYR A 53 3.82 1.96 -21.41
C TYR A 53 5.17 1.54 -20.80
N ASN A 54 5.90 2.48 -20.19
CA ASN A 54 7.15 2.19 -19.50
C ASN A 54 6.88 1.39 -18.21
N TRP A 55 5.78 1.67 -17.50
CA TRP A 55 5.40 0.91 -16.31
C TRP A 55 5.14 -0.56 -16.61
N TYR A 56 4.37 -0.84 -17.66
CA TYR A 56 4.12 -2.23 -18.12
C TYR A 56 5.39 -2.90 -18.64
N LYS A 57 6.25 -2.16 -19.35
CA LYS A 57 7.52 -2.69 -19.89
C LYS A 57 8.48 -3.15 -18.80
N VAL A 58 8.48 -2.48 -17.63
CA VAL A 58 9.30 -2.86 -16.48
C VAL A 58 8.53 -3.69 -15.45
N HIS A 59 7.29 -4.08 -15.77
CA HIS A 59 6.45 -4.94 -14.94
C HIS A 59 6.12 -4.37 -13.56
N LEU A 60 5.78 -3.08 -13.46
CA LEU A 60 5.34 -2.50 -12.18
C LEU A 60 4.02 -3.07 -11.67
N ASN A 61 3.20 -3.65 -12.55
CA ASN A 61 1.88 -4.20 -12.26
C ASN A 61 1.90 -5.71 -11.91
N ASP A 62 2.95 -6.45 -12.31
CA ASP A 62 3.02 -7.91 -12.26
C ASP A 62 4.44 -8.45 -11.99
N PHE A 63 5.17 -7.81 -11.10
CA PHE A 63 6.55 -8.19 -10.76
C PHE A 63 6.64 -9.42 -9.85
N ASP A 64 7.78 -10.09 -9.94
CA ASP A 64 8.22 -11.10 -8.97
C ASP A 64 9.02 -10.44 -7.83
N VAL A 65 8.93 -11.04 -6.64
CA VAL A 65 9.72 -10.65 -5.46
C VAL A 65 10.76 -11.71 -5.18
N LYS A 66 12.04 -11.29 -5.13
CA LYS A 66 13.14 -12.17 -4.74
C LYS A 66 13.73 -11.70 -3.40
N SER A 67 13.75 -12.59 -2.42
CA SER A 67 14.39 -12.39 -1.13
C SER A 67 15.85 -12.85 -1.18
N TYR A 68 16.77 -12.05 -0.59
CA TYR A 68 18.20 -12.37 -0.51
C TYR A 68 18.66 -12.68 0.90
N GLY A 69 17.91 -12.29 1.90
CA GLY A 69 18.24 -12.52 3.29
C GLY A 69 17.17 -12.03 4.23
N CYS A 70 17.11 -12.68 5.40
CA CYS A 70 16.22 -12.29 6.48
C CYS A 70 16.94 -12.54 7.79
N GLU A 71 17.20 -11.50 8.54
CA GLU A 71 17.86 -11.53 9.85
C GLU A 71 16.86 -11.14 10.92
N LEU A 72 16.90 -11.82 12.06
CA LEU A 72 16.09 -11.52 13.23
C LEU A 72 17.00 -11.17 14.39
N SER A 73 16.78 -10.01 14.98
CA SER A 73 17.29 -9.62 16.28
C SER A 73 16.11 -9.42 17.23
N ALA A 74 16.17 -10.01 18.43
CA ALA A 74 15.10 -9.90 19.39
C ALA A 74 15.66 -9.61 20.78
N SER A 75 14.97 -8.76 21.53
CA SER A 75 15.17 -8.48 22.94
C SER A 75 13.86 -8.67 23.70
N GLU A 76 13.84 -8.45 25.01
CA GLU A 76 12.66 -8.70 25.86
C GLU A 76 11.38 -8.01 25.36
N ASN A 77 11.50 -6.76 24.85
CA ASN A 77 10.34 -5.93 24.47
C ASN A 77 10.35 -5.48 23.00
N ARG A 78 11.24 -6.02 22.17
CA ARG A 78 11.42 -5.58 20.79
C ARG A 78 11.94 -6.71 19.91
N ALA A 79 11.34 -6.86 18.74
CA ALA A 79 11.86 -7.69 17.66
C ALA A 79 12.16 -6.83 16.44
N GLU A 80 13.27 -7.11 15.78
CA GLU A 80 13.68 -6.43 14.56
C GLU A 80 13.96 -7.48 13.47
N ILE A 81 13.28 -7.35 12.33
CA ILE A 81 13.44 -8.22 11.17
C ILE A 81 14.01 -7.36 10.04
N SER A 82 15.24 -7.67 9.63
CA SER A 82 15.90 -7.00 8.51
C SER A 82 15.86 -7.89 7.28
N VAL A 83 15.46 -7.34 6.13
CA VAL A 83 15.38 -8.06 4.87
C VAL A 83 15.98 -7.28 3.71
N THR A 84 16.49 -8.01 2.71
CA THR A 84 16.89 -7.46 1.42
C THR A 84 16.09 -8.17 0.33
N GLN A 85 15.42 -7.38 -0.50
CA GLN A 85 14.55 -7.86 -1.57
C GLN A 85 14.88 -7.18 -2.89
N SER A 86 14.48 -7.80 -4.00
CA SER A 86 14.38 -7.12 -5.28
C SER A 86 13.04 -7.40 -5.94
N PHE A 87 12.61 -6.47 -6.77
CA PHE A 87 11.35 -6.47 -7.48
C PHE A 87 11.63 -6.35 -8.97
N GLY A 88 11.02 -7.22 -9.77
CA GLY A 88 11.22 -7.22 -11.21
C GLY A 88 10.71 -8.49 -11.86
N TRP A 89 10.77 -8.55 -13.17
CA TRP A 89 10.41 -9.76 -13.93
C TRP A 89 11.59 -10.74 -13.94
N SER A 90 11.30 -12.04 -13.79
CA SER A 90 12.31 -13.10 -13.54
C SER A 90 13.48 -13.15 -14.52
N ILE A 91 13.29 -12.73 -15.77
CA ILE A 91 14.32 -12.73 -16.83
C ILE A 91 14.94 -11.34 -17.06
N GLN A 92 14.49 -10.32 -16.34
CA GLN A 92 14.99 -8.96 -16.44
C GLN A 92 15.78 -8.55 -15.21
N GLN A 93 16.62 -7.54 -15.35
CA GLN A 93 17.21 -6.90 -14.16
C GLN A 93 16.11 -6.26 -13.30
N PRO A 94 16.17 -6.42 -11.99
CA PRO A 94 15.18 -5.83 -11.09
C PRO A 94 15.04 -4.33 -11.32
N PHE A 95 13.83 -3.83 -11.26
CA PHE A 95 13.58 -2.40 -11.32
C PHE A 95 13.78 -1.72 -9.96
N CYS A 96 13.68 -2.47 -8.87
CA CYS A 96 13.90 -1.97 -7.51
C CYS A 96 14.67 -2.99 -6.68
N ARG A 97 15.63 -2.49 -5.89
CA ARG A 97 16.24 -3.19 -4.76
C ARG A 97 15.84 -2.48 -3.49
N LEU A 98 15.42 -3.23 -2.49
CA LEU A 98 14.88 -2.68 -1.25
C LEU A 98 15.49 -3.37 -0.05
N LYS A 99 15.95 -2.57 0.90
CA LYS A 99 16.28 -3.01 2.26
C LYS A 99 15.17 -2.53 3.18
N ALA A 100 14.60 -3.43 3.96
CA ALA A 100 13.58 -3.08 4.95
C ALA A 100 13.98 -3.57 6.33
N VAL A 101 13.63 -2.76 7.32
CA VAL A 101 13.73 -3.08 8.74
C VAL A 101 12.34 -2.92 9.34
N TYR A 102 11.83 -4.01 9.84
CA TYR A 102 10.55 -4.10 10.54
C TYR A 102 10.81 -4.17 12.04
N VAL A 103 10.36 -3.17 12.77
CA VAL A 103 10.48 -3.12 14.22
C VAL A 103 9.12 -3.38 14.85
N ILE A 104 9.04 -4.38 15.71
CA ILE A 104 7.82 -4.76 16.42
C ILE A 104 8.07 -4.57 17.90
N ASP A 105 7.26 -3.75 18.55
CA ASP A 105 7.30 -3.48 19.98
C ASP A 105 5.89 -3.17 20.52
N GLY A 106 5.80 -2.67 21.74
CA GLY A 106 4.53 -2.30 22.38
C GLY A 106 3.75 -1.17 21.68
N SER A 107 4.37 -0.41 20.78
CA SER A 107 3.72 0.63 19.99
C SER A 107 3.11 0.11 18.68
N GLY A 108 3.55 -1.06 18.21
CA GLY A 108 3.05 -1.69 16.99
C GLY A 108 4.17 -2.16 16.05
N LEU A 109 3.92 -2.05 14.75
CA LEU A 109 4.84 -2.38 13.67
C LEU A 109 5.34 -1.09 13.00
N ASP A 110 6.62 -0.81 13.12
CA ASP A 110 7.32 0.25 12.38
C ASP A 110 8.04 -0.35 11.16
N ILE A 111 7.89 0.28 9.99
CA ILE A 111 8.47 -0.16 8.73
C ILE A 111 9.40 0.92 8.21
N LYS A 112 10.70 0.63 8.17
CA LYS A 112 11.72 1.49 7.55
C LYS A 112 12.26 0.81 6.32
N CYS A 113 12.32 1.52 5.20
CA CYS A 113 12.87 0.97 3.98
C CYS A 113 13.74 1.97 3.22
N GLU A 114 14.77 1.43 2.59
CA GLU A 114 15.61 2.11 1.62
C GLU A 114 15.44 1.42 0.27
N ALA A 115 15.02 2.16 -0.75
CA ALA A 115 14.76 1.64 -2.08
C ALA A 115 15.69 2.28 -3.11
N GLU A 116 16.35 1.45 -3.89
CA GLU A 116 17.18 1.85 -5.03
C GLU A 116 16.45 1.44 -6.32
N PHE A 117 16.09 2.42 -7.14
CA PHE A 117 15.42 2.18 -8.41
C PHE A 117 16.42 2.18 -9.58
N SER A 118 16.17 1.32 -10.56
CA SER A 118 16.96 1.30 -11.77
C SER A 118 16.66 2.53 -12.63
N ASN A 119 17.63 2.93 -13.46
CA ASN A 119 17.48 4.03 -14.43
C ASN A 119 16.49 3.73 -15.58
N LYS A 120 15.85 2.55 -15.57
CA LYS A 120 14.77 2.20 -16.51
C LYS A 120 13.42 2.79 -16.12
N ILE A 121 13.32 3.30 -14.88
CA ILE A 121 12.12 3.97 -14.37
C ILE A 121 12.37 5.46 -14.42
N ASP A 122 11.76 6.12 -15.40
CA ASP A 122 11.84 7.58 -15.53
C ASP A 122 11.00 8.26 -14.43
N MET A 123 9.85 7.68 -14.09
CA MET A 123 8.95 8.16 -13.07
C MET A 123 8.20 6.98 -12.44
N LEU A 124 8.22 6.92 -11.10
CA LEU A 124 7.47 5.94 -10.33
C LEU A 124 6.09 6.53 -10.00
N PRO A 125 4.98 5.89 -10.43
CA PRO A 125 3.65 6.45 -10.21
C PRO A 125 3.22 6.39 -8.74
N ARG A 126 3.73 5.42 -7.98
CA ARG A 126 3.40 5.18 -6.57
C ARG A 126 4.56 4.46 -5.87
N PHE A 127 4.75 4.75 -4.59
CA PHE A 127 5.61 3.97 -3.71
C PHE A 127 5.02 3.93 -2.30
N GLY A 128 4.73 2.72 -1.82
CA GLY A 128 4.17 2.50 -0.51
C GLY A 128 3.97 1.03 -0.19
N ILE A 129 3.08 0.77 0.75
CA ILE A 129 2.63 -0.58 1.12
C ILE A 129 1.17 -0.76 0.77
N ARG A 130 0.79 -2.00 0.50
CA ARG A 130 -0.59 -2.41 0.19
C ARG A 130 -1.01 -3.55 1.10
N LEU A 131 -2.17 -3.38 1.73
CA LEU A 131 -2.81 -4.37 2.59
C LEU A 131 -4.15 -4.79 1.97
N PHE A 132 -4.45 -6.05 2.04
CA PHE A 132 -5.78 -6.60 1.78
C PHE A 132 -6.41 -6.93 3.13
N MET A 133 -7.33 -6.09 3.59
CA MET A 133 -7.96 -6.22 4.88
C MET A 133 -9.35 -6.87 4.75
N PRO A 134 -9.81 -7.65 5.74
CA PRO A 134 -11.16 -8.21 5.73
C PRO A 134 -12.22 -7.15 5.46
N LYS A 135 -13.30 -7.53 4.76
CA LYS A 135 -14.35 -6.60 4.29
C LYS A 135 -15.04 -5.81 5.39
N ASP A 136 -15.07 -6.33 6.59
CA ASP A 136 -15.65 -5.67 7.75
C ASP A 136 -14.79 -4.51 8.29
N PHE A 137 -13.53 -4.37 7.83
CA PHE A 137 -12.75 -3.13 7.94
C PHE A 137 -13.20 -2.13 6.87
N SER A 138 -14.41 -1.63 7.00
CA SER A 138 -15.14 -0.92 5.95
C SER A 138 -15.12 0.59 6.05
N ARG A 139 -14.57 1.18 7.12
CA ARG A 139 -14.58 2.62 7.37
C ARG A 139 -13.17 3.17 7.52
N ALA A 140 -12.89 4.28 6.85
CA ALA A 140 -11.65 5.05 6.97
C ALA A 140 -11.90 6.36 7.72
N GLU A 141 -11.06 6.68 8.72
CA GLU A 141 -11.03 7.95 9.43
C GLU A 141 -9.63 8.55 9.25
N TYR A 142 -9.50 9.79 8.79
CA TYR A 142 -8.21 10.37 8.50
C TYR A 142 -8.12 11.86 8.77
N PHE A 143 -6.91 12.38 8.89
CA PHE A 143 -6.61 13.80 8.86
C PHE A 143 -5.69 14.07 7.67
N GLY A 144 -6.20 14.79 6.66
CA GLY A 144 -5.54 15.04 5.39
C GLY A 144 -6.39 15.92 4.49
N TYR A 145 -6.03 16.02 3.21
CA TYR A 145 -6.86 16.71 2.21
C TYR A 145 -8.07 15.85 1.82
N GLY A 146 -9.27 16.46 1.91
CA GLY A 146 -10.56 15.86 1.61
C GLY A 146 -11.68 16.91 1.50
N PRO A 147 -12.96 16.53 1.50
CA PRO A 147 -13.50 15.16 1.68
C PRO A 147 -13.38 14.24 0.47
N THR A 148 -13.28 14.80 -0.74
CA THR A 148 -13.12 14.05 -1.99
C THR A 148 -11.68 13.64 -2.23
N GLU A 149 -11.43 12.86 -3.28
CA GLU A 149 -10.09 12.42 -3.63
C GLU A 149 -9.13 13.59 -3.84
N SER A 150 -7.91 13.41 -3.42
CA SER A 150 -6.85 14.39 -3.56
C SER A 150 -5.50 13.75 -3.83
N TYR A 151 -4.70 14.43 -4.64
CA TYR A 151 -3.33 14.05 -5.00
C TYR A 151 -2.42 15.27 -4.84
N ILE A 152 -1.11 15.08 -4.86
CA ILE A 152 -0.17 16.19 -4.77
C ILE A 152 -0.40 17.24 -5.87
N ASP A 153 -0.85 16.80 -7.04
CA ASP A 153 -1.11 17.55 -8.26
C ASP A 153 -2.60 17.81 -8.55
N LYS A 154 -3.52 17.25 -7.73
CA LYS A 154 -4.97 17.46 -7.85
C LYS A 154 -5.60 17.59 -6.45
N ARG A 155 -5.70 18.82 -5.93
CA ARG A 155 -6.23 19.06 -4.57
C ARG A 155 -6.96 20.39 -4.39
N GLN A 156 -7.20 21.14 -5.47
CA GLN A 156 -7.77 22.50 -5.38
C GLN A 156 -9.21 22.51 -4.84
N ALA A 157 -9.96 21.42 -5.01
CA ALA A 157 -11.31 21.27 -4.47
C ALA A 157 -11.34 20.75 -3.02
N CYS A 158 -10.18 20.45 -2.44
CA CYS A 158 -10.05 19.84 -1.11
C CYS A 158 -9.46 20.81 -0.10
N TYR A 159 -9.71 20.55 1.18
CA TYR A 159 -9.09 21.28 2.29
C TYR A 159 -8.57 20.32 3.35
N MET A 160 -7.63 20.79 4.15
CA MET A 160 -7.06 20.02 5.25
C MET A 160 -8.07 19.91 6.39
N GLY A 161 -8.41 18.69 6.79
CA GLY A 161 -9.40 18.45 7.82
C GLY A 161 -9.41 17.01 8.34
N ARG A 162 -10.34 16.76 9.29
CA ARG A 162 -10.65 15.40 9.74
C ARG A 162 -11.88 14.91 9.00
N PHE A 163 -11.75 13.77 8.40
CA PHE A 163 -12.80 13.15 7.60
C PHE A 163 -12.99 11.69 7.99
N ALA A 164 -14.15 11.18 7.69
CA ALA A 164 -14.47 9.78 7.81
C ALA A 164 -15.46 9.40 6.71
N ALA A 165 -15.21 8.26 6.07
CA ALA A 165 -16.06 7.73 5.01
C ALA A 165 -16.07 6.21 5.05
N ASP A 166 -17.12 5.61 4.54
CA ASP A 166 -17.12 4.19 4.24
C ASP A 166 -16.30 3.94 2.97
N ILE A 167 -15.47 2.89 2.98
CA ILE A 167 -14.54 2.60 1.87
C ILE A 167 -15.29 2.41 0.55
N GLY A 168 -16.51 1.87 0.60
CA GLY A 168 -17.35 1.73 -0.59
C GLY A 168 -17.77 3.06 -1.22
N ASP A 169 -17.87 4.12 -0.43
CA ASP A 169 -18.30 5.46 -0.87
C ASP A 169 -17.12 6.33 -1.33
N MET A 170 -15.88 5.85 -1.17
CA MET A 170 -14.68 6.59 -1.59
C MET A 170 -14.37 6.40 -3.07
N HIS A 171 -15.02 5.44 -3.75
CA HIS A 171 -14.79 5.17 -5.16
C HIS A 171 -15.41 6.24 -6.05
N GLU A 172 -14.64 6.70 -7.04
CA GLU A 172 -15.12 7.62 -8.08
C GLU A 172 -15.44 6.83 -9.34
N ASP A 173 -16.70 6.92 -9.79
CA ASP A 173 -17.23 6.19 -10.94
C ASP A 173 -16.79 6.82 -12.28
N TYR A 174 -15.50 6.82 -12.57
CA TYR A 174 -15.00 7.24 -13.88
C TYR A 174 -15.52 6.30 -14.97
N ILE A 175 -15.96 6.85 -16.12
CA ILE A 175 -16.48 6.08 -17.26
C ILE A 175 -15.52 4.96 -17.65
N ARG A 176 -14.23 5.29 -17.74
CA ARG A 176 -13.13 4.35 -17.86
C ARG A 176 -12.45 4.23 -16.49
N PRO A 177 -12.40 3.01 -15.91
CA PRO A 177 -11.70 2.80 -14.66
C PRO A 177 -10.25 3.28 -14.71
N GLN A 178 -9.86 3.98 -13.66
CA GLN A 178 -8.53 4.54 -13.50
C GLN A 178 -8.22 4.72 -12.03
N GLU A 179 -7.02 5.19 -11.69
CA GLU A 179 -6.68 5.55 -10.31
C GLU A 179 -7.66 6.57 -9.77
N ASN A 180 -8.18 6.31 -8.57
CA ASN A 180 -9.09 7.17 -7.83
C ASN A 180 -9.00 6.93 -6.34
N SER A 181 -9.77 7.66 -5.53
CA SER A 181 -9.92 7.48 -4.09
C SER A 181 -8.65 7.74 -3.25
N SER A 182 -7.60 8.36 -3.80
CA SER A 182 -6.44 8.74 -2.99
C SER A 182 -6.72 10.00 -2.16
N HIS A 183 -6.07 10.09 -0.99
CA HIS A 183 -6.10 11.27 -0.12
C HIS A 183 -4.67 11.68 0.22
N TYR A 184 -4.31 12.90 -0.13
CA TYR A 184 -2.97 13.47 0.00
C TYR A 184 -2.77 14.20 1.33
N GLY A 185 -1.51 14.30 1.74
CA GLY A 185 -1.11 15.12 2.90
C GLY A 185 -1.66 14.62 4.22
N CYS A 186 -1.80 13.29 4.36
CA CYS A 186 -2.36 12.69 5.54
C CYS A 186 -1.34 12.60 6.67
N ARG A 187 -1.76 12.91 7.90
CA ARG A 187 -0.98 12.75 9.12
C ARG A 187 -1.31 11.46 9.85
N TYR A 188 -2.51 10.96 9.68
CA TYR A 188 -2.91 9.62 10.08
C TYR A 188 -4.06 9.10 9.21
N LEU A 189 -4.15 7.79 9.15
CA LEU A 189 -5.27 7.02 8.67
C LEU A 189 -5.63 6.01 9.75
N THR A 190 -6.92 5.83 10.04
CA THR A 190 -7.44 4.75 10.88
C THR A 190 -8.46 3.96 10.08
N VAL A 191 -8.23 2.68 9.89
CA VAL A 191 -9.18 1.77 9.26
C VAL A 191 -9.91 1.01 10.35
N CYS A 192 -11.25 1.08 10.33
CA CYS A 192 -12.12 0.56 11.38
C CYS A 192 -12.93 -0.62 10.89
N GLY A 193 -12.98 -1.67 11.70
CA GLY A 193 -13.80 -2.86 11.51
C GLY A 193 -14.46 -3.28 12.82
N GLY A 194 -15.73 -2.94 13.03
CA GLY A 194 -16.38 -3.10 14.31
C GLY A 194 -15.62 -2.35 15.41
N ASP A 195 -15.28 -3.03 16.50
CA ASP A 195 -14.54 -2.44 17.63
C ASP A 195 -13.01 -2.41 17.39
N THR A 196 -12.53 -3.00 16.30
CA THR A 196 -11.10 -3.03 15.97
C THR A 196 -10.72 -1.84 15.12
N LYS A 197 -9.62 -1.18 15.48
CA LYS A 197 -9.07 -0.04 14.75
C LYS A 197 -7.59 -0.27 14.45
N VAL A 198 -7.20 -0.08 13.19
CA VAL A 198 -5.80 -0.12 12.76
C VAL A 198 -5.40 1.28 12.33
N LYS A 199 -4.44 1.87 13.03
CA LYS A 199 -3.97 3.23 12.77
C LYS A 199 -2.62 3.20 12.05
N PHE A 200 -2.53 3.98 10.99
CA PHE A 200 -1.31 4.21 10.21
C PHE A 200 -0.83 5.64 10.41
N THR A 201 0.45 5.79 10.63
CA THR A 201 1.16 7.08 10.73
C THR A 201 2.49 6.96 10.02
N ALA A 202 3.11 8.09 9.67
CA ALA A 202 4.45 8.15 9.12
C ALA A 202 5.21 9.36 9.70
N ASP A 203 6.52 9.40 9.53
CA ASP A 203 7.38 10.51 9.96
C ASP A 203 7.05 11.82 9.24
N LYS A 204 6.49 11.70 8.02
CA LYS A 204 6.05 12.81 7.18
C LYS A 204 4.59 12.61 6.78
N GLU A 205 4.03 13.63 6.14
CA GLU A 205 2.74 13.48 5.48
C GLU A 205 2.84 12.40 4.39
N PHE A 206 1.80 11.60 4.28
CA PHE A 206 1.70 10.49 3.34
C PHE A 206 0.38 10.57 2.56
N SER A 207 0.24 9.76 1.54
CA SER A 207 -1.04 9.55 0.86
C SER A 207 -1.60 8.19 1.23
N PHE A 208 -2.93 8.05 1.20
CA PHE A 208 -3.55 6.74 1.27
C PHE A 208 -4.62 6.61 0.20
N ASN A 209 -4.90 5.36 -0.13
CA ASN A 209 -6.04 4.97 -0.94
C ASN A 209 -6.75 3.81 -0.22
N ALA A 210 -8.07 3.87 -0.13
CA ALA A 210 -8.89 2.79 0.41
C ALA A 210 -9.99 2.48 -0.59
N SER A 211 -10.03 1.24 -1.09
CA SER A 211 -10.88 0.86 -2.21
C SER A 211 -11.41 -0.57 -2.05
N GLN A 212 -12.52 -0.86 -2.71
CA GLN A 212 -13.02 -2.22 -2.90
C GLN A 212 -12.48 -2.88 -4.17
N PHE A 213 -11.63 -2.18 -4.93
CA PHE A 213 -11.02 -2.65 -6.18
C PHE A 213 -9.50 -2.63 -6.06
N SER A 214 -8.83 -3.60 -6.68
CA SER A 214 -7.39 -3.55 -6.81
C SER A 214 -6.97 -2.63 -7.95
N GLN A 215 -5.73 -2.17 -7.94
CA GLN A 215 -5.17 -1.35 -9.02
C GLN A 215 -5.12 -2.11 -10.34
N GLU A 216 -4.87 -3.42 -10.27
CA GLU A 216 -4.87 -4.31 -11.41
C GLU A 216 -6.27 -4.45 -12.03
N GLU A 217 -7.30 -4.57 -11.19
CA GLU A 217 -8.70 -4.62 -11.64
C GLU A 217 -9.08 -3.32 -12.37
N LEU A 218 -8.79 -2.16 -11.75
CA LEU A 218 -9.06 -0.86 -12.36
C LEU A 218 -8.32 -0.68 -13.69
N ALA A 219 -7.09 -1.20 -13.80
CA ALA A 219 -6.28 -1.09 -15.02
C ALA A 219 -6.73 -2.04 -16.14
N ALA A 220 -7.36 -3.16 -15.82
CA ALA A 220 -7.75 -4.20 -16.77
C ALA A 220 -9.09 -3.93 -17.47
N LYS A 221 -9.99 -3.15 -16.85
CA LYS A 221 -11.35 -2.96 -17.35
C LYS A 221 -11.48 -1.72 -18.24
N ALA A 222 -12.32 -1.81 -19.25
CA ALA A 222 -12.60 -0.73 -20.18
C ALA A 222 -13.73 0.19 -19.68
N HIS A 223 -14.65 -0.36 -18.88
CA HIS A 223 -15.83 0.36 -18.41
C HIS A 223 -16.10 0.08 -16.94
N ASN A 224 -16.63 1.07 -16.22
CA ASN A 224 -16.89 0.99 -14.79
C ASN A 224 -17.85 -0.16 -14.41
N TYR A 225 -18.86 -0.44 -15.23
CA TYR A 225 -19.82 -1.52 -14.99
C TYR A 225 -19.21 -2.95 -15.10
N GLU A 226 -17.97 -3.07 -15.61
CA GLU A 226 -17.25 -4.33 -15.71
C GLU A 226 -16.44 -4.64 -14.44
N LEU A 227 -16.31 -3.66 -13.52
CA LEU A 227 -15.49 -3.79 -12.33
C LEU A 227 -16.04 -4.86 -11.37
N GLU A 228 -15.16 -5.72 -10.93
CA GLU A 228 -15.44 -6.74 -9.92
C GLU A 228 -14.81 -6.36 -8.58
N ARG A 229 -15.62 -6.31 -7.53
CA ARG A 229 -15.11 -6.01 -6.20
C ARG A 229 -14.24 -7.13 -5.68
N CYS A 230 -13.10 -6.76 -5.08
CA CYS A 230 -12.26 -7.70 -4.34
C CYS A 230 -13.04 -8.33 -3.18
N GLU A 231 -12.61 -9.51 -2.75
CA GLU A 231 -13.10 -10.13 -1.51
C GLU A 231 -12.66 -9.38 -0.25
N SER A 232 -11.59 -8.59 -0.35
CA SER A 232 -11.02 -7.76 0.71
C SER A 232 -11.15 -6.27 0.39
N ASN A 233 -11.05 -5.41 1.39
CA ASN A 233 -10.80 -4.00 1.18
C ASN A 233 -9.28 -3.79 0.96
N VAL A 234 -8.94 -3.02 -0.07
CA VAL A 234 -7.56 -2.73 -0.48
C VAL A 234 -7.15 -1.39 0.11
N ILE A 235 -6.16 -1.42 0.99
CA ILE A 235 -5.62 -0.22 1.65
C ILE A 235 -4.20 -0.01 1.18
N CYS A 236 -3.94 1.10 0.52
CA CYS A 236 -2.60 1.54 0.17
C CYS A 236 -2.19 2.69 1.10
N VAL A 237 -0.99 2.60 1.65
CA VAL A 237 -0.36 3.68 2.43
C VAL A 237 0.92 4.04 1.70
N ASP A 238 0.95 5.24 1.12
CA ASP A 238 1.95 5.62 0.14
C ASP A 238 2.82 6.76 0.66
N TYR A 239 4.13 6.59 0.57
CA TYR A 239 5.08 7.68 0.73
C TYR A 239 4.85 8.76 -0.34
N ALA A 240 4.56 8.33 -1.58
CA ALA A 240 4.18 9.20 -2.68
C ALA A 240 3.22 8.49 -3.63
N CYS A 241 2.21 9.20 -4.10
CA CYS A 241 1.31 8.80 -5.18
C CYS A 241 1.02 10.03 -6.05
N LEU A 242 1.26 9.91 -7.37
CA LEU A 242 1.04 10.96 -8.36
C LEU A 242 -0.15 10.58 -9.24
N LEU A 243 -1.02 11.55 -9.58
CA LEU A 243 -2.12 11.32 -10.51
C LEU A 243 -1.69 11.57 -11.95
N TYR A 244 -0.90 12.62 -12.19
CA TYR A 244 -0.43 13.00 -13.53
C TYR A 244 1.08 12.78 -13.64
N THR A 245 1.50 12.17 -14.74
CA THR A 245 2.91 11.93 -15.03
C THR A 245 3.45 12.86 -16.13
N SER A 246 2.60 13.76 -16.66
CA SER A 246 3.06 14.82 -17.55
C SER A 246 3.70 15.94 -16.74
N PRO A 247 4.85 16.48 -17.16
CA PRO A 247 5.32 17.74 -16.61
C PRO A 247 4.23 18.78 -16.85
N SER A 248 3.79 19.43 -15.79
CA SER A 248 2.91 20.59 -15.91
C SER A 248 3.62 21.64 -16.77
N PRO A 249 2.94 22.29 -17.73
CA PRO A 249 3.55 23.32 -18.53
C PRO A 249 4.05 24.50 -17.70
#